data_08638ff0a83bec8c8132d0424cc6f6dc
#
_entry.id   08638ff0a83bec8c8132d0424cc6f6dc
#
_cell.length_a   1.000
_cell.length_b   1.000
_cell.length_c   1.000
_cell.angle_alpha   90.00
_cell.angle_beta   90.00
_cell.angle_gamma   90.00
#
_symmetry.space_group_name_H-M   'P 1'
#
loop_
_entity.id
_entity.type
_entity.pdbx_description
1 polymer ?
#
loop_
_entity_poly.entity_id
_entity_poly.type
_entity_poly.pdbx_seq_one_letter_code
_entity_poly.pdbx_strand_id
1 'polypeptide(L)'
;CHNKSVIKLTNSEVSLCEKHFNIYFEKKVRKTIRVYKMVAKQDAIGVAISGGKDSISLLYILNKIFKPSKIKLIAVAIDEGIKGYRDPNFAYVKKFCKKLKIQLKICSFKKEFGNTLDEITKKDKKTIPCTYCGVFRRKLLNEKAIELGATKLATGHNLDDEAQSILMNQLRKNIRASAILGPITGIKDDPSFVRRIKPFYFLTEKEVITFAYINNILDKYVECPNSILGYRRTIQETLNDLENKYPGTKHNIISSFLSVLPLLKKSFESAEIKKCKLCNAPTSKDICQACVLLER
;
A
#
# COMPACT_ATOMS: atom_id res chain seq x y z
N CYS A 1 15.02 -27.80 -13.01
CA CYS A 1 15.83 -27.04 -13.94
C CYS A 1 17.22 -26.83 -13.32
N HIS A 2 18.25 -26.78 -14.16
CA HIS A 2 19.66 -26.69 -13.71
C HIS A 2 20.17 -25.24 -13.52
N ASN A 3 19.29 -24.25 -13.67
CA ASN A 3 19.69 -22.84 -13.53
C ASN A 3 19.90 -22.49 -12.04
N LYS A 4 20.88 -21.61 -11.78
CA LYS A 4 21.17 -21.09 -10.43
C LYS A 4 19.91 -20.50 -9.78
N SER A 5 19.66 -20.85 -8.54
CA SER A 5 18.53 -20.31 -7.77
C SER A 5 18.80 -18.85 -7.39
N VAL A 6 17.75 -18.03 -7.43
CA VAL A 6 17.77 -16.62 -7.01
C VAL A 6 17.07 -16.39 -5.68
N ILE A 7 16.23 -17.33 -5.25
CA ILE A 7 15.48 -17.27 -3.99
C ILE A 7 15.18 -18.67 -3.46
N LYS A 8 15.27 -18.84 -2.13
CA LYS A 8 14.65 -19.94 -1.39
C LYS A 8 13.38 -19.40 -0.74
N LEU A 9 12.24 -20.03 -1.03
CA LEU A 9 10.94 -19.63 -0.47
C LEU A 9 10.85 -20.07 0.99
N THR A 10 10.39 -19.18 1.86
CA THR A 10 10.37 -19.41 3.32
C THR A 10 9.43 -20.54 3.72
N ASN A 11 8.26 -20.65 3.07
CA ASN A 11 7.20 -21.58 3.50
C ASN A 11 7.20 -22.92 2.82
N SER A 12 8.02 -23.15 1.81
CA SER A 12 8.06 -24.42 1.06
C SER A 12 9.46 -24.97 0.89
N GLU A 13 10.47 -24.26 1.40
CA GLU A 13 11.90 -24.53 1.22
C GLU A 13 12.35 -24.72 -0.24
N VAL A 14 11.47 -24.48 -1.19
CA VAL A 14 11.73 -24.60 -2.63
C VAL A 14 12.64 -23.48 -3.10
N SER A 15 13.72 -23.87 -3.77
CA SER A 15 14.62 -22.92 -4.43
C SER A 15 14.20 -22.71 -5.87
N LEU A 16 14.07 -21.45 -6.30
CA LEU A 16 13.63 -21.10 -7.64
C LEU A 16 14.71 -20.29 -8.38
N CYS A 17 14.94 -20.62 -9.65
CA CYS A 17 15.71 -19.78 -10.55
C CYS A 17 14.87 -18.58 -11.03
N GLU A 18 15.51 -17.60 -11.64
CA GLU A 18 14.87 -16.36 -12.13
C GLU A 18 13.60 -16.62 -12.95
N LYS A 19 13.67 -17.50 -13.96
CA LYS A 19 12.51 -17.84 -14.79
C LYS A 19 11.34 -18.41 -13.99
N HIS A 20 11.61 -19.39 -13.13
CA HIS A 20 10.58 -20.04 -12.34
C HIS A 20 10.04 -19.13 -11.24
N PHE A 21 10.90 -18.27 -10.67
CA PHE A 21 10.45 -17.28 -9.71
C PHE A 21 9.54 -16.21 -10.32
N ASN A 22 9.85 -15.70 -11.50
CA ASN A 22 8.96 -14.77 -12.22
C ASN A 22 7.59 -15.39 -12.50
N ILE A 23 7.54 -16.67 -12.90
CA ILE A 23 6.27 -17.40 -13.10
C ILE A 23 5.52 -17.58 -11.78
N TYR A 24 6.21 -17.97 -10.72
CA TYR A 24 5.65 -18.12 -9.37
C TYR A 24 5.05 -16.80 -8.87
N PHE A 25 5.81 -15.71 -8.95
CA PHE A 25 5.40 -14.39 -8.51
C PHE A 25 4.12 -13.93 -9.22
N GLU A 26 4.11 -14.00 -10.56
CA GLU A 26 2.96 -13.64 -11.35
C GLU A 26 1.73 -14.51 -11.03
N LYS A 27 1.90 -15.83 -10.93
CA LYS A 27 0.82 -16.75 -10.55
C LYS A 27 0.23 -16.41 -9.18
N LYS A 28 1.07 -16.07 -8.20
CA LYS A 28 0.65 -15.69 -6.84
C LYS A 28 -0.16 -14.38 -6.84
N VAL A 29 0.29 -13.37 -7.61
CA VAL A 29 -0.46 -12.12 -7.80
C VAL A 29 -1.81 -12.38 -8.48
N ARG A 30 -1.83 -13.12 -9.59
CA ARG A 30 -3.07 -13.48 -10.29
C ARG A 30 -4.04 -14.27 -9.42
N LYS A 31 -3.52 -15.22 -8.61
CA LYS A 31 -4.32 -15.98 -7.66
C LYS A 31 -4.98 -15.06 -6.62
N THR A 32 -4.21 -14.12 -6.05
CA THR A 32 -4.70 -13.16 -5.06
C THR A 32 -5.82 -12.29 -5.66
N ILE A 33 -5.60 -11.72 -6.85
CA ILE A 33 -6.60 -10.90 -7.54
C ILE A 33 -7.88 -11.68 -7.80
N ARG A 34 -7.76 -12.93 -8.28
CA ARG A 34 -8.90 -13.80 -8.62
C ARG A 34 -9.69 -14.24 -7.39
N VAL A 35 -9.00 -14.77 -6.37
CA VAL A 35 -9.64 -15.33 -5.16
C VAL A 35 -10.43 -14.25 -4.43
N TYR A 36 -9.88 -13.06 -4.33
CA TYR A 36 -10.54 -11.93 -3.65
C TYR A 36 -11.40 -11.06 -4.59
N LYS A 37 -11.56 -11.45 -5.86
CA LYS A 37 -12.38 -10.71 -6.86
C LYS A 37 -12.04 -9.22 -6.86
N MET A 38 -10.72 -8.91 -6.84
CA MET A 38 -10.23 -7.53 -6.68
C MET A 38 -10.56 -6.63 -7.85
N VAL A 39 -10.65 -7.19 -9.05
CA VAL A 39 -10.77 -6.46 -10.32
C VAL A 39 -11.81 -7.11 -11.21
N ALA A 40 -12.72 -6.31 -11.74
CA ALA A 40 -13.71 -6.66 -12.79
C ALA A 40 -13.27 -6.11 -14.15
N LYS A 41 -13.89 -6.58 -15.25
CA LYS A 41 -13.51 -6.17 -16.62
C LYS A 41 -13.68 -4.66 -16.89
N GLN A 42 -14.66 -4.04 -16.25
CA GLN A 42 -15.00 -2.61 -16.40
C GLN A 42 -14.21 -1.70 -15.50
N ASP A 43 -13.34 -2.24 -14.61
CA ASP A 43 -12.61 -1.43 -13.67
C ASP A 43 -11.51 -0.57 -14.34
N ALA A 44 -11.32 0.62 -13.80
CA ALA A 44 -10.13 1.44 -13.99
C ALA A 44 -9.33 1.44 -12.67
N ILE A 45 -8.05 1.11 -12.74
CA ILE A 45 -7.23 0.90 -11.54
C ILE A 45 -6.26 2.06 -11.36
N GLY A 46 -6.45 2.85 -10.29
CA GLY A 46 -5.42 3.72 -9.77
C GLY A 46 -4.34 2.89 -9.09
N VAL A 47 -3.07 3.16 -9.35
CA VAL A 47 -1.94 2.51 -8.67
C VAL A 47 -1.21 3.57 -7.86
N ALA A 48 -1.20 3.42 -6.54
CA ALA A 48 -0.49 4.32 -5.64
C ALA A 48 1.03 4.10 -5.77
N ILE A 49 1.74 5.12 -6.24
CA ILE A 49 3.18 5.05 -6.52
C ILE A 49 3.96 5.95 -5.60
N SER A 50 4.90 5.38 -4.86
CA SER A 50 5.84 6.12 -4.01
C SER A 50 7.25 6.24 -4.60
N GLY A 51 7.56 5.49 -5.64
CA GLY A 51 8.92 5.33 -6.17
C GLY A 51 9.73 4.21 -5.52
N GLY A 52 9.23 3.62 -4.43
CA GLY A 52 9.88 2.47 -3.78
C GLY A 52 9.60 1.14 -4.51
N LYS A 53 10.42 0.14 -4.19
CA LYS A 53 10.41 -1.21 -4.78
C LYS A 53 9.02 -1.83 -4.92
N ASP A 54 8.20 -1.74 -3.86
CA ASP A 54 6.89 -2.40 -3.82
C ASP A 54 5.91 -1.75 -4.81
N SER A 55 5.86 -0.42 -4.81
CA SER A 55 4.92 0.33 -5.66
C SER A 55 5.28 0.25 -7.16
N ILE A 56 6.56 0.28 -7.49
CA ILE A 56 7.02 0.15 -8.88
C ILE A 56 6.86 -1.28 -9.38
N SER A 57 7.19 -2.29 -8.54
CA SER A 57 6.95 -3.70 -8.87
C SER A 57 5.46 -3.99 -9.08
N LEU A 58 4.60 -3.36 -8.25
CA LEU A 58 3.15 -3.46 -8.41
C LEU A 58 2.69 -2.91 -9.77
N LEU A 59 3.12 -1.70 -10.13
CA LEU A 59 2.76 -1.11 -11.42
C LEU A 59 3.25 -1.97 -12.59
N TYR A 60 4.48 -2.48 -12.50
CA TYR A 60 5.07 -3.35 -13.52
C TYR A 60 4.26 -4.62 -13.73
N ILE A 61 3.97 -5.36 -12.66
CA ILE A 61 3.27 -6.64 -12.76
C ILE A 61 1.80 -6.45 -13.15
N LEU A 62 1.11 -5.42 -12.64
CA LEU A 62 -0.27 -5.12 -13.04
C LEU A 62 -0.35 -4.73 -14.51
N ASN A 63 0.60 -3.94 -15.02
CA ASN A 63 0.68 -3.63 -16.45
C ASN A 63 0.86 -4.91 -17.28
N LYS A 64 1.75 -5.82 -16.87
CA LYS A 64 1.93 -7.12 -17.55
C LYS A 64 0.65 -7.95 -17.53
N ILE A 65 -0.06 -8.01 -16.39
CA ILE A 65 -1.26 -8.81 -16.21
C ILE A 65 -2.43 -8.26 -17.01
N PHE A 66 -2.65 -6.94 -17.01
CA PHE A 66 -3.86 -6.31 -17.52
C PHE A 66 -3.72 -5.73 -18.94
N LYS A 67 -2.51 -5.63 -19.48
CA LYS A 67 -2.29 -5.18 -20.87
C LYS A 67 -3.13 -5.96 -21.89
N PRO A 68 -3.25 -7.30 -21.80
CA PRO A 68 -4.08 -8.07 -22.76
C PRO A 68 -5.57 -7.77 -22.65
N SER A 69 -6.08 -7.48 -21.44
CA SER A 69 -7.50 -7.19 -21.18
C SER A 69 -7.88 -5.73 -21.35
N LYS A 70 -6.92 -4.86 -21.69
CA LYS A 70 -7.11 -3.41 -21.88
C LYS A 70 -7.69 -2.69 -20.65
N ILE A 71 -7.58 -3.25 -19.44
CA ILE A 71 -7.96 -2.57 -18.20
C ILE A 71 -7.07 -1.34 -18.03
N LYS A 72 -7.69 -0.18 -17.81
CA LYS A 72 -7.00 1.10 -17.67
C LYS A 72 -6.23 1.14 -16.35
N LEU A 73 -4.93 1.45 -16.42
CA LEU A 73 -4.08 1.73 -15.26
C LEU A 73 -3.71 3.21 -15.22
N ILE A 74 -3.77 3.82 -14.04
CA ILE A 74 -3.42 5.21 -13.79
C ILE A 74 -2.49 5.26 -12.58
N ALA A 75 -1.30 5.77 -12.74
CA ALA A 75 -0.36 5.95 -11.62
C ALA A 75 -0.69 7.24 -10.85
N VAL A 76 -0.79 7.14 -9.52
CA VAL A 76 -1.04 8.30 -8.64
C VAL A 76 0.08 8.39 -7.62
N ALA A 77 0.82 9.49 -7.64
CA ALA A 77 1.92 9.77 -6.73
C ALA A 77 1.61 10.97 -5.84
N ILE A 78 2.01 10.90 -4.59
CA ILE A 78 1.86 12.01 -3.64
C ILE A 78 3.23 12.54 -3.28
N ASP A 79 3.39 13.85 -3.43
CA ASP A 79 4.55 14.60 -2.97
C ASP A 79 4.24 15.22 -1.62
N GLU A 80 4.87 14.70 -0.59
CA GLU A 80 4.73 15.21 0.78
C GLU A 80 5.59 16.44 1.04
N GLY A 81 6.51 16.79 0.12
CA GLY A 81 7.45 17.90 0.28
C GLY A 81 8.51 17.65 1.35
N ILE A 82 9.05 16.43 1.39
CA ILE A 82 10.19 16.05 2.23
C ILE A 82 11.47 16.31 1.43
N LYS A 83 12.30 17.24 1.91
CA LYS A 83 13.53 17.67 1.22
C LYS A 83 14.50 16.50 1.03
N GLY A 84 15.05 16.37 -0.19
CA GLY A 84 16.04 15.35 -0.54
C GLY A 84 15.49 13.93 -0.70
N TYR A 85 14.19 13.71 -0.46
CA TYR A 85 13.58 12.38 -0.53
C TYR A 85 12.80 12.13 -1.83
N ARG A 86 11.95 13.09 -2.25
CA ARG A 86 11.00 12.85 -3.35
C ARG A 86 11.57 13.08 -4.74
N ASP A 87 12.45 14.06 -4.92
CA ASP A 87 12.91 14.44 -6.25
C ASP A 87 13.57 13.29 -7.04
N PRO A 88 14.53 12.52 -6.46
CA PRO A 88 15.12 11.37 -7.16
C PRO A 88 14.07 10.31 -7.49
N ASN A 89 13.18 10.01 -6.54
CA ASN A 89 12.13 9.02 -6.70
C ASN A 89 11.15 9.41 -7.81
N PHE A 90 10.76 10.67 -7.91
CA PHE A 90 9.83 11.13 -8.94
C PHE A 90 10.45 11.19 -10.34
N ALA A 91 11.73 11.52 -10.46
CA ALA A 91 12.43 11.42 -11.74
C ALA A 91 12.37 10.00 -12.30
N TYR A 92 12.62 9.01 -11.45
CA TYR A 92 12.50 7.61 -11.80
C TYR A 92 11.05 7.22 -12.14
N VAL A 93 10.07 7.57 -11.30
CA VAL A 93 8.64 7.29 -11.53
C VAL A 93 8.15 7.85 -12.88
N LYS A 94 8.52 9.10 -13.21
CA LYS A 94 8.17 9.72 -14.50
C LYS A 94 8.73 8.93 -15.66
N LYS A 95 10.02 8.57 -15.61
CA LYS A 95 10.68 7.75 -16.64
C LYS A 95 10.02 6.39 -16.79
N PHE A 96 9.71 5.75 -15.67
CA PHE A 96 9.10 4.42 -15.64
C PHE A 96 7.67 4.41 -16.20
N CYS A 97 6.82 5.36 -15.79
CA CYS A 97 5.46 5.50 -16.32
C CYS A 97 5.47 5.82 -17.83
N LYS A 98 6.39 6.68 -18.29
CA LYS A 98 6.57 6.98 -19.72
C LYS A 98 6.94 5.71 -20.51
N LYS A 99 7.88 4.88 -19.99
CA LYS A 99 8.27 3.60 -20.61
C LYS A 99 7.08 2.65 -20.74
N LEU A 100 6.21 2.59 -19.74
CA LEU A 100 5.03 1.71 -19.75
C LEU A 100 3.82 2.32 -20.48
N LYS A 101 3.89 3.59 -20.92
CA LYS A 101 2.78 4.37 -21.50
C LYS A 101 1.59 4.48 -20.55
N ILE A 102 1.84 4.64 -19.25
CA ILE A 102 0.83 4.79 -18.18
C ILE A 102 0.74 6.26 -17.79
N GLN A 103 -0.49 6.78 -17.72
CA GLN A 103 -0.77 8.13 -17.23
C GLN A 103 -0.29 8.25 -15.76
N LEU A 104 0.46 9.32 -15.47
CA LEU A 104 0.93 9.64 -14.12
C LEU A 104 0.32 10.96 -13.65
N LYS A 105 -0.32 10.94 -12.47
CA LYS A 105 -0.74 12.13 -11.73
C LYS A 105 0.11 12.27 -10.47
N ILE A 106 0.75 13.42 -10.31
CA ILE A 106 1.48 13.79 -9.09
C ILE A 106 0.69 14.89 -8.38
N CYS A 107 0.44 14.72 -7.08
CA CYS A 107 -0.25 15.68 -6.22
C CYS A 107 0.64 16.02 -5.04
N SER A 108 0.71 17.28 -4.64
CA SER A 108 1.60 17.70 -3.56
C SER A 108 0.82 18.21 -2.35
N PHE A 109 1.34 17.97 -1.15
CA PHE A 109 0.80 18.52 0.09
C PHE A 109 0.80 20.04 0.07
N LYS A 110 1.86 20.65 -0.47
CA LYS A 110 1.94 22.11 -0.58
C LYS A 110 0.77 22.71 -1.35
N LYS A 111 0.39 22.08 -2.49
CA LYS A 111 -0.71 22.56 -3.32
C LYS A 111 -2.08 22.31 -2.70
N GLU A 112 -2.27 21.14 -2.07
CA GLU A 112 -3.59 20.70 -1.59
C GLU A 112 -3.89 21.16 -0.14
N PHE A 113 -2.85 21.38 0.67
CA PHE A 113 -2.97 21.74 2.09
C PHE A 113 -2.22 23.03 2.49
N GLY A 114 -1.61 23.72 1.53
CA GLY A 114 -0.85 24.96 1.79
C GLY A 114 0.53 24.77 2.40
N ASN A 115 0.86 23.61 2.97
CA ASN A 115 2.12 23.32 3.63
C ASN A 115 2.71 21.99 3.17
N THR A 116 4.05 21.90 3.15
CA THR A 116 4.77 20.62 3.01
C THR A 116 4.78 19.88 4.35
N LEU A 117 5.12 18.58 4.33
CA LEU A 117 5.29 17.82 5.58
C LEU A 117 6.40 18.43 6.45
N ASP A 118 7.50 18.86 5.84
CA ASP A 118 8.61 19.50 6.57
C ASP A 118 8.19 20.82 7.25
N GLU A 119 7.35 21.63 6.59
CA GLU A 119 6.78 22.85 7.16
C GLU A 119 5.84 22.55 8.34
N ILE A 120 5.01 21.54 8.21
CA ILE A 120 4.08 21.11 9.29
C ILE A 120 4.85 20.61 10.50
N THR A 121 5.85 19.78 10.30
CA THR A 121 6.61 19.18 11.40
C THR A 121 7.53 20.18 12.10
N LYS A 122 7.91 21.26 11.42
CA LYS A 122 8.61 22.39 12.07
C LYS A 122 7.71 23.14 13.06
N LYS A 123 6.40 23.25 12.75
CA LYS A 123 5.41 23.93 13.60
C LYS A 123 4.94 23.04 14.76
N ASP A 124 4.69 21.77 14.50
CA ASP A 124 4.26 20.79 15.51
C ASP A 124 5.36 19.73 15.75
N LYS A 125 6.13 19.95 16.80
CA LYS A 125 7.18 19.01 17.26
C LYS A 125 6.65 17.87 18.14
N LYS A 126 5.38 17.94 18.55
CA LYS A 126 4.77 16.93 19.45
C LYS A 126 4.23 15.73 18.68
N THR A 127 3.74 15.94 17.49
CA THR A 127 3.13 14.88 16.67
C THR A 127 4.16 14.27 15.71
N ILE A 128 4.25 12.94 15.72
CA ILE A 128 5.15 12.20 14.82
C ILE A 128 4.80 12.50 13.34
N PRO A 129 5.77 12.86 12.48
CA PRO A 129 5.55 13.21 11.06
C PRO A 129 4.72 12.18 10.29
N CYS A 130 4.90 10.88 10.58
CA CYS A 130 4.15 9.80 9.95
C CYS A 130 2.64 9.86 10.20
N THR A 131 2.18 10.50 11.27
CA THR A 131 0.76 10.71 11.57
C THR A 131 0.12 11.63 10.53
N TYR A 132 0.73 12.80 10.29
CA TYR A 132 0.31 13.73 9.24
C TYR A 132 0.38 13.09 7.85
N CYS A 133 1.55 12.54 7.53
CA CYS A 133 1.81 11.90 6.24
C CYS A 133 0.78 10.81 5.92
N GLY A 134 0.50 9.93 6.89
CA GLY A 134 -0.44 8.82 6.70
C GLY A 134 -1.88 9.30 6.47
N VAL A 135 -2.34 10.32 7.18
CA VAL A 135 -3.70 10.86 7.04
C VAL A 135 -3.86 11.61 5.72
N PHE A 136 -2.98 12.55 5.44
CA PHE A 136 -3.06 13.39 4.24
C PHE A 136 -2.87 12.57 2.96
N ARG A 137 -1.92 11.66 2.93
CA ARG A 137 -1.69 10.78 1.78
C ARG A 137 -2.91 9.89 1.48
N ARG A 138 -3.55 9.32 2.50
CA ARG A 138 -4.77 8.52 2.30
C ARG A 138 -5.94 9.35 1.78
N LYS A 139 -6.11 10.58 2.26
CA LYS A 139 -7.12 11.52 1.76
C LYS A 139 -6.87 11.84 0.29
N LEU A 140 -5.69 12.33 -0.06
CA LEU A 140 -5.36 12.71 -1.45
C LEU A 140 -5.43 11.53 -2.42
N LEU A 141 -4.92 10.35 -2.03
CA LEU A 141 -5.01 9.16 -2.89
C LEU A 141 -6.46 8.79 -3.20
N ASN A 142 -7.38 8.90 -2.22
CA ASN A 142 -8.79 8.64 -2.45
C ASN A 142 -9.41 9.69 -3.39
N GLU A 143 -9.25 10.96 -3.09
CA GLU A 143 -9.81 12.07 -3.86
C GLU A 143 -9.31 12.07 -5.31
N LYS A 144 -7.99 11.91 -5.49
CA LYS A 144 -7.40 11.91 -6.84
C LYS A 144 -7.70 10.62 -7.61
N ALA A 145 -7.90 9.50 -6.95
CA ALA A 145 -8.39 8.29 -7.62
C ALA A 145 -9.81 8.49 -8.15
N ILE A 146 -10.71 9.08 -7.36
CA ILE A 146 -12.08 9.42 -7.80
C ILE A 146 -12.04 10.42 -8.98
N GLU A 147 -11.28 11.52 -8.82
CA GLU A 147 -11.11 12.56 -9.85
C GLU A 147 -10.64 12.00 -11.20
N LEU A 148 -9.79 10.97 -11.17
CA LEU A 148 -9.25 10.31 -12.36
C LEU A 148 -10.13 9.17 -12.90
N GLY A 149 -11.30 8.93 -12.30
CA GLY A 149 -12.23 7.87 -12.66
C GLY A 149 -11.75 6.47 -12.32
N ALA A 150 -10.84 6.32 -11.35
CA ALA A 150 -10.43 5.01 -10.89
C ALA A 150 -11.52 4.39 -10.00
N THR A 151 -11.89 3.14 -10.28
CA THR A 151 -12.87 2.37 -9.49
C THR A 151 -12.21 1.58 -8.36
N LYS A 152 -10.92 1.29 -8.51
CA LYS A 152 -10.08 0.61 -7.51
C LYS A 152 -8.75 1.35 -7.36
N LEU A 153 -8.15 1.26 -6.17
CA LEU A 153 -6.83 1.81 -5.87
C LEU A 153 -5.89 0.69 -5.41
N ALA A 154 -4.99 0.25 -6.27
CA ALA A 154 -3.99 -0.75 -5.94
C ALA A 154 -2.84 -0.15 -5.11
N THR A 155 -2.44 -0.83 -4.05
CA THR A 155 -1.31 -0.45 -3.20
C THR A 155 -0.33 -1.59 -3.05
N GLY A 156 0.98 -1.29 -2.99
CA GLY A 156 2.06 -2.27 -2.91
C GLY A 156 2.28 -2.90 -1.53
N HIS A 157 1.28 -2.82 -0.62
CA HIS A 157 1.39 -3.49 0.67
C HIS A 157 1.52 -4.99 0.49
N ASN A 158 2.54 -5.55 1.10
CA ASN A 158 2.88 -6.95 1.06
C ASN A 158 2.50 -7.68 2.37
N LEU A 159 2.80 -8.97 2.48
CA LEU A 159 2.49 -9.80 3.64
C LEU A 159 3.10 -9.25 4.93
N ASP A 160 4.34 -8.77 4.87
CA ASP A 160 5.06 -8.22 6.03
C ASP A 160 4.39 -6.95 6.55
N ASP A 161 3.97 -6.04 5.65
CA ASP A 161 3.22 -4.83 6.00
C ASP A 161 1.88 -5.14 6.69
N GLU A 162 1.20 -6.17 6.21
CA GLU A 162 -0.08 -6.57 6.78
C GLU A 162 0.08 -7.24 8.13
N ALA A 163 1.05 -8.14 8.30
CA ALA A 163 1.36 -8.75 9.60
C ALA A 163 1.71 -7.68 10.64
N GLN A 164 2.54 -6.68 10.27
CA GLN A 164 2.83 -5.52 11.12
C GLN A 164 1.56 -4.76 11.48
N SER A 165 0.70 -4.48 10.50
CA SER A 165 -0.53 -3.70 10.72
C SER A 165 -1.52 -4.43 11.64
N ILE A 166 -1.66 -5.75 11.49
CA ILE A 166 -2.50 -6.59 12.34
C ILE A 166 -1.98 -6.55 13.78
N LEU A 167 -0.70 -6.84 13.98
CA LEU A 167 -0.10 -6.85 15.31
C LEU A 167 -0.15 -5.48 15.98
N MET A 168 0.16 -4.41 15.25
CA MET A 168 0.04 -3.03 15.76
C MET A 168 -1.38 -2.69 16.23
N ASN A 169 -2.41 -3.10 15.49
CA ASN A 169 -3.79 -2.84 15.87
C ASN A 169 -4.20 -3.64 17.10
N GLN A 170 -3.76 -4.89 17.23
CA GLN A 170 -4.01 -5.74 18.40
C GLN A 170 -3.39 -5.12 19.67
N LEU A 171 -2.09 -4.78 19.61
CA LEU A 171 -1.36 -4.21 20.74
C LEU A 171 -1.90 -2.82 21.16
N ARG A 172 -2.56 -2.10 20.24
CA ARG A 172 -3.18 -0.80 20.51
C ARG A 172 -4.69 -0.87 20.78
N LYS A 173 -5.27 -2.06 20.90
CA LYS A 173 -6.72 -2.28 21.08
C LYS A 173 -7.58 -1.61 20.00
N ASN A 174 -7.04 -1.48 18.77
CA ASN A 174 -7.71 -0.77 17.68
C ASN A 174 -8.51 -1.74 16.80
N ILE A 175 -9.57 -2.32 17.37
CA ILE A 175 -10.41 -3.34 16.72
C ILE A 175 -11.06 -2.80 15.44
N ARG A 176 -11.53 -1.54 15.47
CA ARG A 176 -12.13 -0.91 14.29
C ARG A 176 -11.13 -0.78 13.12
N ALA A 177 -9.88 -0.41 13.42
CA ALA A 177 -8.86 -0.37 12.38
C ALA A 177 -8.55 -1.76 11.82
N SER A 178 -8.60 -2.81 12.67
CA SER A 178 -8.47 -4.20 12.22
C SER A 178 -9.61 -4.59 11.27
N ALA A 179 -10.87 -4.25 11.55
CA ALA A 179 -12.01 -4.54 10.68
C ALA A 179 -11.88 -3.93 9.27
N ILE A 180 -11.12 -2.85 9.12
CA ILE A 180 -10.87 -2.20 7.82
C ILE A 180 -9.78 -2.91 7.00
N LEU A 181 -8.91 -3.71 7.65
CA LEU A 181 -7.80 -4.42 6.97
C LEU A 181 -8.31 -5.52 6.03
N GLY A 182 -7.37 -6.13 5.34
CA GLY A 182 -7.56 -7.28 4.47
C GLY A 182 -7.08 -7.04 3.04
N PRO A 183 -7.18 -8.05 2.18
CA PRO A 183 -6.80 -7.99 0.76
C PRO A 183 -7.53 -6.88 -0.01
N ILE A 184 -8.78 -6.63 0.36
CA ILE A 184 -9.59 -5.47 -0.03
C ILE A 184 -9.94 -4.71 1.24
N THR A 185 -9.56 -3.43 1.32
CA THR A 185 -9.80 -2.62 2.51
C THR A 185 -11.24 -2.12 2.57
N GLY A 186 -11.69 -1.83 3.78
CA GLY A 186 -13.03 -1.30 4.05
C GLY A 186 -14.00 -2.38 4.53
N ILE A 187 -15.09 -1.93 5.13
CA ILE A 187 -16.13 -2.78 5.72
C ILE A 187 -17.25 -2.97 4.70
N LYS A 188 -17.75 -1.88 4.12
CA LYS A 188 -18.81 -1.87 3.10
C LYS A 188 -18.40 -1.01 1.90
N ASP A 189 -19.10 -1.21 0.77
CA ASP A 189 -18.94 -0.35 -0.39
C ASP A 189 -19.64 0.99 -0.15
N ASP A 190 -18.97 2.06 -0.54
CA ASP A 190 -19.50 3.43 -0.49
C ASP A 190 -18.88 4.23 -1.64
N PRO A 191 -19.69 4.96 -2.44
CA PRO A 191 -19.20 5.70 -3.60
C PRO A 191 -18.22 6.83 -3.26
N SER A 192 -18.18 7.26 -2.00
CA SER A 192 -17.22 8.27 -1.53
C SER A 192 -15.80 7.71 -1.37
N PHE A 193 -15.62 6.39 -1.45
CA PHE A 193 -14.32 5.74 -1.31
C PHE A 193 -13.99 4.87 -2.49
N VAL A 194 -12.80 5.05 -3.04
CA VAL A 194 -12.21 4.06 -3.94
C VAL A 194 -11.63 2.92 -3.10
N ARG A 195 -12.17 1.71 -3.28
CA ARG A 195 -11.68 0.55 -2.55
C ARG A 195 -10.22 0.27 -2.86
N ARG A 196 -9.41 0.12 -1.80
CA ARG A 196 -8.00 -0.26 -1.97
C ARG A 196 -7.90 -1.76 -2.08
N ILE A 197 -7.14 -2.20 -3.08
CA ILE A 197 -6.81 -3.59 -3.32
C ILE A 197 -5.30 -3.79 -3.09
N LYS A 198 -4.93 -4.96 -2.61
CA LYS A 198 -3.54 -5.32 -2.26
C LYS A 198 -3.12 -6.60 -2.99
N PRO A 199 -2.73 -6.51 -4.27
CA PRO A 199 -2.34 -7.68 -5.04
C PRO A 199 -1.15 -8.45 -4.45
N PHE A 200 -0.32 -7.78 -3.65
CA PHE A 200 0.85 -8.36 -2.96
C PHE A 200 0.55 -8.91 -1.55
N TYR A 201 -0.71 -8.98 -1.15
CA TYR A 201 -1.13 -9.34 0.21
C TYR A 201 -0.48 -10.62 0.77
N PHE A 202 -0.22 -11.59 -0.08
CA PHE A 202 0.40 -12.88 0.30
C PHE A 202 1.88 -12.99 -0.13
N LEU A 203 2.45 -12.00 -0.77
CA LEU A 203 3.86 -11.98 -1.11
C LEU A 203 4.68 -11.41 0.05
N THR A 204 5.77 -12.07 0.41
CA THR A 204 6.71 -11.57 1.42
C THR A 204 7.51 -10.39 0.87
N GLU A 205 8.00 -9.53 1.76
CA GLU A 205 8.92 -8.45 1.39
C GLU A 205 10.14 -8.98 0.63
N LYS A 206 10.69 -10.14 1.07
CA LYS A 206 11.78 -10.83 0.40
C LYS A 206 11.45 -11.20 -1.05
N GLU A 207 10.25 -11.72 -1.30
CA GLU A 207 9.78 -12.05 -2.66
C GLU A 207 9.66 -10.78 -3.52
N VAL A 208 9.14 -9.67 -2.98
CA VAL A 208 9.01 -8.41 -3.72
C VAL A 208 10.36 -7.79 -4.04
N ILE A 209 11.32 -7.78 -3.09
CA ILE A 209 12.69 -7.31 -3.31
C ILE A 209 13.37 -8.15 -4.41
N THR A 210 13.29 -9.47 -4.30
CA THR A 210 13.89 -10.37 -5.31
C THR A 210 13.29 -10.13 -6.68
N PHE A 211 11.96 -9.98 -6.78
CA PHE A 211 11.28 -9.67 -8.04
C PHE A 211 11.75 -8.35 -8.64
N ALA A 212 11.87 -7.31 -7.81
CA ALA A 212 12.34 -6.01 -8.24
C ALA A 212 13.79 -6.05 -8.75
N TYR A 213 14.66 -6.81 -8.07
CA TYR A 213 16.05 -6.96 -8.44
C TYR A 213 16.25 -7.67 -9.78
N ILE A 214 15.67 -8.87 -9.94
CA ILE A 214 15.86 -9.68 -11.17
C ILE A 214 15.21 -9.05 -12.41
N ASN A 215 14.20 -8.18 -12.23
CA ASN A 215 13.56 -7.48 -13.34
C ASN A 215 14.12 -6.06 -13.57
N ASN A 216 15.23 -5.70 -12.93
CA ASN A 216 15.88 -4.38 -13.04
C ASN A 216 14.89 -3.23 -12.81
N ILE A 217 14.00 -3.39 -11.81
CA ILE A 217 12.99 -2.41 -11.44
C ILE A 217 13.54 -1.41 -10.39
N LEU A 218 14.59 -1.82 -9.65
CA LEU A 218 15.22 -0.97 -8.66
C LEU A 218 16.19 0.00 -9.34
N ASP A 219 15.95 1.29 -9.11
CA ASP A 219 16.95 2.35 -9.27
C ASP A 219 17.40 2.79 -7.86
N LYS A 220 18.12 3.88 -7.74
CA LYS A 220 18.59 4.41 -6.45
C LYS A 220 17.39 4.69 -5.54
N TYR A 221 17.10 3.74 -4.64
CA TYR A 221 16.04 3.88 -3.64
C TYR A 221 16.54 4.73 -2.47
N VAL A 222 15.82 5.80 -2.16
CA VAL A 222 16.06 6.64 -0.98
C VAL A 222 14.95 6.35 0.02
N GLU A 223 15.32 5.95 1.23
CA GLU A 223 14.35 5.77 2.31
C GLU A 223 13.88 7.12 2.87
N CYS A 224 12.62 7.13 3.35
CA CYS A 224 12.09 8.31 4.03
C CYS A 224 12.85 8.55 5.35
N PRO A 225 13.41 9.75 5.58
CA PRO A 225 14.16 10.03 6.81
C PRO A 225 13.32 9.89 8.09
N ASN A 226 11.99 9.99 7.98
CA ASN A 226 11.06 9.83 9.11
C ASN A 226 10.67 8.36 9.37
N SER A 227 11.12 7.39 8.58
CA SER A 227 10.75 5.96 8.73
C SER A 227 11.21 5.35 10.04
N ILE A 228 12.33 5.85 10.59
CA ILE A 228 13.00 5.35 11.80
C ILE A 228 12.21 5.69 13.08
N LEU A 229 11.39 6.76 13.06
CA LEU A 229 10.75 7.33 14.25
C LEU A 229 9.48 6.61 14.71
N GLY A 230 9.06 5.55 14.03
CA GLY A 230 7.73 5.00 14.22
C GLY A 230 7.70 3.67 14.99
N TYR A 231 6.65 3.48 15.81
CA TYR A 231 6.31 2.20 16.45
C TYR A 231 6.31 1.00 15.49
N ARG A 232 6.02 1.23 14.20
CA ARG A 232 6.08 0.22 13.15
C ARG A 232 7.46 -0.42 13.03
N ARG A 233 8.54 0.33 13.25
CA ARG A 233 9.91 -0.19 13.15
C ARG A 233 10.16 -1.29 14.19
N THR A 234 9.80 -1.04 15.44
CA THR A 234 9.90 -2.06 16.51
C THR A 234 9.11 -3.32 16.18
N ILE A 235 7.87 -3.16 15.70
CA ILE A 235 7.02 -4.29 15.30
C ILE A 235 7.65 -5.07 14.13
N GLN A 236 8.23 -4.38 13.15
CA GLN A 236 8.92 -5.00 12.03
C GLN A 236 10.11 -5.85 12.50
N GLU A 237 10.94 -5.30 13.37
CA GLU A 237 12.10 -5.99 13.94
C GLU A 237 11.66 -7.21 14.74
N THR A 238 10.70 -7.08 15.64
CA THR A 238 10.13 -8.20 16.40
C THR A 238 9.59 -9.31 15.49
N LEU A 239 8.82 -8.95 14.45
CA LEU A 239 8.27 -9.94 13.53
C LEU A 239 9.34 -10.60 12.66
N ASN A 240 10.40 -9.88 12.32
CA ASN A 240 11.55 -10.46 11.60
C ASN A 240 12.30 -11.46 12.47
N ASP A 241 12.51 -11.15 13.74
CA ASP A 241 13.16 -12.04 14.69
C ASP A 241 12.34 -13.31 14.93
N LEU A 242 11.01 -13.16 15.07
CA LEU A 242 10.11 -14.31 15.19
C LEU A 242 10.09 -15.16 13.91
N GLU A 243 10.04 -14.55 12.73
CA GLU A 243 10.06 -15.28 11.45
C GLU A 243 11.37 -16.03 11.23
N ASN A 244 12.51 -15.46 11.67
CA ASN A 244 13.82 -16.11 11.59
C ASN A 244 13.92 -17.33 12.51
N LYS A 245 13.35 -17.24 13.71
CA LYS A 245 13.34 -18.36 14.69
C LYS A 245 12.27 -19.40 14.37
N TYR A 246 11.12 -18.94 13.89
CA TYR A 246 9.93 -19.74 13.63
C TYR A 246 9.38 -19.41 12.25
N PRO A 247 9.92 -19.99 11.17
CA PRO A 247 9.51 -19.73 9.80
C PRO A 247 8.00 -19.96 9.59
N GLY A 248 7.34 -19.04 8.92
CA GLY A 248 5.90 -19.06 8.70
C GLY A 248 5.07 -18.24 9.71
N THR A 249 5.70 -17.66 10.73
CA THR A 249 5.01 -16.82 11.73
C THR A 249 4.15 -15.73 11.09
N LYS A 250 4.69 -14.97 10.14
CA LYS A 250 3.95 -13.90 9.47
C LYS A 250 2.76 -14.42 8.67
N HIS A 251 2.90 -15.57 8.01
CA HIS A 251 1.80 -16.25 7.30
C HIS A 251 0.71 -16.71 8.26
N ASN A 252 1.09 -17.26 9.40
CA ASN A 252 0.14 -17.70 10.42
C ASN A 252 -0.66 -16.53 11.00
N ILE A 253 -0.01 -15.39 11.25
CA ILE A 253 -0.70 -14.14 11.67
C ILE A 253 -1.74 -13.73 10.62
N ILE A 254 -1.38 -13.72 9.35
CA ILE A 254 -2.30 -13.36 8.25
C ILE A 254 -3.45 -14.38 8.16
N SER A 255 -3.16 -15.65 8.18
CA SER A 255 -4.17 -16.71 8.04
C SER A 255 -5.17 -16.69 9.21
N SER A 256 -4.67 -16.62 10.43
CA SER A 256 -5.51 -16.49 11.64
C SER A 256 -6.37 -15.23 11.59
N PHE A 257 -5.79 -14.09 11.21
CA PHE A 257 -6.54 -12.85 11.07
C PHE A 257 -7.65 -12.93 10.02
N LEU A 258 -7.39 -13.53 8.86
CA LEU A 258 -8.39 -13.68 7.81
C LEU A 258 -9.56 -14.57 8.23
N SER A 259 -9.35 -15.53 9.13
CA SER A 259 -10.42 -16.40 9.68
C SER A 259 -11.41 -15.60 10.53
N VAL A 260 -10.95 -14.58 11.27
CA VAL A 260 -11.80 -13.75 12.13
C VAL A 260 -12.28 -12.46 11.47
N LEU A 261 -11.67 -12.06 10.36
CA LEU A 261 -11.99 -10.81 9.68
C LEU A 261 -13.46 -10.64 9.29
N PRO A 262 -14.19 -11.67 8.79
CA PRO A 262 -15.61 -11.55 8.48
C PRO A 262 -16.46 -11.15 9.70
N LEU A 263 -16.17 -11.72 10.87
CA LEU A 263 -16.84 -11.39 12.12
C LEU A 263 -16.54 -9.94 12.56
N LEU A 264 -15.28 -9.53 12.45
CA LEU A 264 -14.88 -8.15 12.74
C LEU A 264 -15.61 -7.16 11.82
N LYS A 265 -15.69 -7.43 10.52
CA LYS A 265 -16.41 -6.56 9.58
C LYS A 265 -17.89 -6.45 9.92
N LYS A 266 -18.55 -7.56 10.23
CA LYS A 266 -19.96 -7.60 10.60
C LYS A 266 -20.23 -6.74 11.84
N SER A 267 -19.34 -6.75 12.84
CA SER A 267 -19.49 -5.94 14.07
C SER A 267 -19.48 -4.42 13.83
N PHE A 268 -19.00 -3.95 12.67
CA PHE A 268 -18.92 -2.52 12.35
C PHE A 268 -19.70 -2.15 11.09
N GLU A 269 -20.51 -3.04 10.54
CA GLU A 269 -21.24 -2.84 9.28
C GLU A 269 -22.31 -1.73 9.39
N SER A 270 -22.91 -1.58 10.56
CA SER A 270 -23.92 -0.53 10.86
C SER A 270 -23.33 0.89 10.97
N ALA A 271 -22.01 1.02 11.03
CA ALA A 271 -21.39 2.34 11.17
C ALA A 271 -21.68 3.23 9.94
N GLU A 272 -22.28 4.39 10.18
CA GLU A 272 -22.55 5.38 9.14
C GLU A 272 -21.30 6.10 8.67
N ILE A 273 -21.26 6.36 7.36
CA ILE A 273 -20.27 7.25 6.75
C ILE A 273 -20.92 8.62 6.60
N LYS A 274 -20.35 9.61 7.30
CA LYS A 274 -20.77 11.01 7.26
C LYS A 274 -19.90 11.81 6.31
N LYS A 275 -20.33 13.01 5.97
CA LYS A 275 -19.50 14.00 5.28
C LYS A 275 -18.89 14.96 6.31
N CYS A 276 -17.62 15.25 6.14
CA CYS A 276 -16.92 16.22 6.98
C CYS A 276 -17.55 17.62 6.84
N LYS A 277 -17.89 18.26 7.95
CA LYS A 277 -18.50 19.61 7.95
C LYS A 277 -17.60 20.68 7.31
N LEU A 278 -16.27 20.48 7.24
CA LEU A 278 -15.32 21.45 6.71
C LEU A 278 -14.93 21.21 5.24
N CYS A 279 -14.75 19.96 4.82
CA CYS A 279 -14.22 19.65 3.48
C CYS A 279 -15.05 18.63 2.70
N ASN A 280 -16.23 18.24 3.18
CA ASN A 280 -17.12 17.26 2.57
C ASN A 280 -16.52 15.86 2.31
N ALA A 281 -15.27 15.59 2.74
CA ALA A 281 -14.67 14.28 2.61
C ALA A 281 -15.38 13.25 3.50
N PRO A 282 -15.46 11.98 3.06
CA PRO A 282 -16.10 10.94 3.85
C PRO A 282 -15.36 10.69 5.16
N THR A 283 -16.12 10.56 6.23
CA THR A 283 -15.61 10.37 7.60
C THR A 283 -16.63 9.64 8.46
N SER A 284 -16.18 9.08 9.58
CA SER A 284 -17.07 8.53 10.61
C SER A 284 -17.35 9.52 11.76
N LYS A 285 -16.82 10.74 11.66
CA LYS A 285 -16.95 11.81 12.65
C LYS A 285 -17.51 13.05 11.98
N ASP A 286 -17.85 14.07 12.75
CA ASP A 286 -18.31 15.36 12.21
C ASP A 286 -17.22 16.08 11.42
N ILE A 287 -15.96 16.00 11.87
CA ILE A 287 -14.78 16.57 11.22
C ILE A 287 -13.81 15.43 10.90
N CYS A 288 -13.32 15.37 9.66
CA CYS A 288 -12.36 14.33 9.26
C CYS A 288 -10.97 14.58 9.90
N GLN A 289 -10.22 13.50 10.06
CA GLN A 289 -8.91 13.58 10.72
C GLN A 289 -7.93 14.52 10.00
N ALA A 290 -8.06 14.71 8.68
CA ALA A 290 -7.21 15.65 7.95
C ALA A 290 -7.52 17.10 8.35
N CYS A 291 -8.79 17.49 8.45
CA CYS A 291 -9.16 18.83 8.90
C CYS A 291 -8.74 19.07 10.35
N VAL A 292 -8.96 18.11 11.25
CA VAL A 292 -8.49 18.21 12.65
C VAL A 292 -6.97 18.44 12.74
N LEU A 293 -6.20 17.85 11.82
CA LEU A 293 -4.73 18.03 11.81
C LEU A 293 -4.30 19.34 11.13
N LEU A 294 -5.11 19.92 10.27
CA LEU A 294 -4.82 21.20 9.61
C LEU A 294 -5.11 22.40 10.51
N GLU A 295 -6.02 22.25 11.48
CA GLU A 295 -6.38 23.28 12.46
C GLU A 295 -5.40 23.35 13.66
N ARG A 296 -4.45 22.45 13.75
CA ARG A 296 -3.37 22.44 14.75
C ARG A 296 -2.12 23.15 14.22
#